data_8617396eb777d428c147e79cc82903c6
#
_entry.id   8617396eb777d428c147e79cc82903c6
#
_cell.length_a   1.000
_cell.length_b   1.000
_cell.length_c   1.000
_cell.angle_alpha   90.00
_cell.angle_beta   90.00
_cell.angle_gamma   90.00
#
_symmetry.space_group_name_H-M   'P 1'
#
loop_
_entity.id
_entity.type
_entity.pdbx_description
1 polymer ?
#
loop_
_entity_poly.entity_id
_entity_poly.type
_entity_poly.pdbx_seq_one_letter_code
_entity_poly.pdbx_strand_id
1 'polypeptide(L)'
;MMNEVILRGYIPGSIGRIVELHGTYYHQNWGFGLFFEARVARDMSEFLSRFDETRDGFWTVCLDNRVEGCVTIDGIKATTDGAHLRWFILSLGTRGRGFGNRLMEEAISFCKKRGYRKVYLWTFKGLDAARYLYEKFGFKLAEETEGSQWGTKVTEQKFELTL
;
A
#
# COMPACT_ATOMS: atom_id res chain seq x y z
N MET A 1 4.50 28.23 -1.45
CA MET A 1 5.25 26.96 -1.34
C MET A 1 4.35 25.87 -0.77
N MET A 2 4.27 24.71 -1.42
CA MET A 2 3.57 23.57 -0.85
C MET A 2 4.41 22.95 0.25
N ASN A 3 3.79 22.68 1.41
CA ASN A 3 4.45 21.98 2.51
C ASN A 3 4.35 20.47 2.25
N GLU A 4 5.45 19.87 1.86
CA GLU A 4 5.51 18.46 1.47
C GLU A 4 6.25 17.66 2.55
N VAL A 5 5.60 16.64 3.11
CA VAL A 5 6.20 15.81 4.15
C VAL A 5 5.70 14.39 4.09
N ILE A 6 6.61 13.44 4.38
CA ILE A 6 6.23 12.05 4.67
C ILE A 6 6.12 11.94 6.19
N LEU A 7 4.92 11.60 6.65
CA LEU A 7 4.63 11.41 8.07
C LEU A 7 4.55 9.92 8.39
N ARG A 8 5.02 9.56 9.58
CA ARG A 8 4.87 8.21 10.13
C ARG A 8 3.75 8.22 11.16
N GLY A 9 2.85 7.25 11.06
CA GLY A 9 1.74 7.07 11.98
C GLY A 9 0.45 7.71 11.52
N TYR A 10 -0.61 7.42 12.26
CA TYR A 10 -1.95 7.89 11.95
C TYR A 10 -2.09 9.40 12.21
N ILE A 11 -2.79 10.06 11.29
CA ILE A 11 -3.30 11.42 11.51
C ILE A 11 -4.80 11.45 11.24
N PRO A 12 -5.59 12.29 11.93
CA PRO A 12 -7.02 12.40 11.68
C PRO A 12 -7.34 12.64 10.20
N GLY A 13 -8.32 11.91 9.68
CA GLY A 13 -8.71 11.97 8.26
C GLY A 13 -8.00 10.96 7.37
N SER A 14 -6.97 10.25 7.85
CA SER A 14 -6.20 9.29 7.04
C SER A 14 -7.08 8.22 6.42
N ILE A 15 -7.94 7.55 7.22
CA ILE A 15 -8.78 6.47 6.71
C ILE A 15 -9.67 6.96 5.58
N GLY A 16 -10.43 8.01 5.83
CA GLY A 16 -11.36 8.55 4.83
C GLY A 16 -10.67 8.97 3.54
N ARG A 17 -9.53 9.64 3.66
CA ARG A 17 -8.79 10.11 2.48
C ARG A 17 -8.16 8.97 1.67
N ILE A 18 -7.57 7.99 2.34
CA ILE A 18 -6.96 6.84 1.67
C ILE A 18 -8.03 5.98 0.99
N VAL A 19 -9.18 5.78 1.63
CA VAL A 19 -10.32 5.08 1.02
C VAL A 19 -10.82 5.83 -0.22
N GLU A 20 -10.96 7.16 -0.14
CA GLU A 20 -11.32 8.00 -1.29
C GLU A 20 -10.33 7.82 -2.45
N LEU A 21 -9.03 7.91 -2.16
CA LEU A 21 -7.99 7.75 -3.19
C LEU A 21 -8.09 6.39 -3.89
N HIS A 22 -8.27 5.31 -3.13
CA HIS A 22 -8.44 3.98 -3.69
C HIS A 22 -9.74 3.84 -4.48
N GLY A 23 -10.86 4.22 -3.87
CA GLY A 23 -12.17 4.07 -4.48
C GLY A 23 -12.29 4.82 -5.80
N THR A 24 -11.85 6.06 -5.83
CA THR A 24 -11.95 6.89 -7.06
C THR A 24 -11.00 6.43 -8.14
N TYR A 25 -9.74 6.15 -7.83
CA TYR A 25 -8.75 5.72 -8.82
C TYR A 25 -9.12 4.39 -9.46
N TYR A 26 -9.45 3.38 -8.66
CA TYR A 26 -9.76 2.05 -9.18
C TYR A 26 -11.12 1.99 -9.87
N HIS A 27 -12.05 2.85 -9.50
CA HIS A 27 -13.31 2.99 -10.24
C HIS A 27 -13.07 3.59 -11.64
N GLN A 28 -12.36 4.70 -11.69
CA GLN A 28 -12.12 5.41 -12.95
C GLN A 28 -11.29 4.59 -13.95
N ASN A 29 -10.34 3.82 -13.48
CA ASN A 29 -9.40 3.11 -14.35
C ASN A 29 -9.73 1.63 -14.54
N TRP A 30 -10.46 0.99 -13.63
CA TRP A 30 -10.70 -0.45 -13.62
C TRP A 30 -12.16 -0.83 -13.40
N GLY A 31 -13.04 0.13 -13.17
CA GLY A 31 -14.46 -0.11 -12.94
C GLY A 31 -14.79 -0.74 -11.58
N PHE A 32 -13.87 -0.73 -10.64
CA PHE A 32 -14.12 -1.24 -9.29
C PHE A 32 -15.20 -0.38 -8.61
N GLY A 33 -16.07 -1.00 -7.85
CA GLY A 33 -17.21 -0.34 -7.24
C GLY A 33 -17.26 -0.43 -5.72
N LEU A 34 -18.47 -0.40 -5.18
CA LEU A 34 -18.73 -0.38 -3.73
C LEU A 34 -18.02 -1.53 -2.99
N PHE A 35 -18.02 -2.73 -3.54
CA PHE A 35 -17.39 -3.88 -2.89
C PHE A 35 -15.92 -3.59 -2.56
N PHE A 36 -15.18 -3.03 -3.51
CA PHE A 36 -13.77 -2.70 -3.34
C PHE A 36 -13.58 -1.58 -2.31
N GLU A 37 -14.32 -0.48 -2.47
CA GLU A 37 -14.20 0.66 -1.54
C GLU A 37 -14.55 0.26 -0.11
N ALA A 38 -15.63 -0.49 0.08
CA ALA A 38 -16.05 -0.97 1.40
C ALA A 38 -15.00 -1.91 2.00
N ARG A 39 -14.39 -2.77 1.19
CA ARG A 39 -13.33 -3.65 1.64
C ARG A 39 -12.10 -2.88 2.12
N VAL A 40 -11.65 -1.89 1.33
CA VAL A 40 -10.53 -1.03 1.75
C VAL A 40 -10.82 -0.33 3.06
N ALA A 41 -12.02 0.23 3.20
CA ALA A 41 -12.44 0.93 4.41
C ALA A 41 -12.44 -0.01 5.63
N ARG A 42 -13.03 -1.19 5.49
CA ARG A 42 -13.12 -2.18 6.56
C ARG A 42 -11.74 -2.69 6.98
N ASP A 43 -10.94 -3.10 5.99
CA ASP A 43 -9.64 -3.73 6.26
C ASP A 43 -8.63 -2.73 6.83
N MET A 44 -8.66 -1.48 6.36
CA MET A 44 -7.82 -0.42 6.91
C MET A 44 -8.24 -0.04 8.33
N SER A 45 -9.54 0.03 8.60
CA SER A 45 -10.06 0.30 9.95
C SER A 45 -9.66 -0.83 10.92
N GLU A 46 -9.76 -2.07 10.49
CA GLU A 46 -9.33 -3.22 11.28
C GLU A 46 -7.82 -3.16 11.58
N PHE A 47 -7.00 -2.91 10.56
CA PHE A 47 -5.56 -2.78 10.71
C PHE A 47 -5.18 -1.68 11.70
N LEU A 48 -5.73 -0.49 11.55
CA LEU A 48 -5.40 0.64 12.42
C LEU A 48 -5.93 0.46 13.84
N SER A 49 -7.04 -0.27 14.03
CA SER A 49 -7.58 -0.54 15.37
C SER A 49 -6.67 -1.45 16.20
N ARG A 50 -5.87 -2.30 15.55
CA ARG A 50 -4.90 -3.18 16.20
C ARG A 50 -3.43 -2.79 15.94
N PHE A 51 -3.21 -1.59 15.47
CA PHE A 51 -1.89 -1.11 15.10
C PHE A 51 -0.93 -1.16 16.28
N ASP A 52 0.26 -1.73 16.05
CA ASP A 52 1.34 -1.82 17.02
C ASP A 52 2.61 -1.30 16.36
N GLU A 53 3.10 -0.15 16.79
CA GLU A 53 4.27 0.52 16.19
C GLU A 53 5.56 -0.28 16.27
N THR A 54 5.63 -1.30 17.15
CA THR A 54 6.78 -2.20 17.21
C THR A 54 6.77 -3.25 16.13
N ARG A 55 5.62 -3.46 15.49
CA ARG A 55 5.37 -4.52 14.50
C ARG A 55 4.94 -3.99 13.15
N ASP A 56 4.10 -2.95 13.17
CA ASP A 56 3.44 -2.41 11.98
C ASP A 56 3.98 -1.04 11.60
N GLY A 57 3.87 -0.70 10.31
CA GLY A 57 4.26 0.60 9.80
C GLY A 57 3.14 1.25 9.00
N PHE A 58 3.04 2.57 9.11
CA PHE A 58 2.06 3.37 8.38
C PHE A 58 2.71 4.71 8.03
N TRP A 59 2.80 5.01 6.74
CA TRP A 59 3.39 6.27 6.24
C TRP A 59 2.44 6.93 5.28
N THR A 60 2.33 8.25 5.38
CA THR A 60 1.52 9.06 4.48
C THR A 60 2.36 10.15 3.84
N VAL A 61 2.03 10.50 2.60
CA VAL A 61 2.50 11.71 1.95
C VAL A 61 1.47 12.79 2.21
N CYS A 62 1.87 13.87 2.86
CA CYS A 62 0.99 15.01 3.11
C CYS A 62 1.46 16.21 2.31
N LEU A 63 0.53 16.81 1.57
CA LEU A 63 0.72 18.08 0.87
C LEU A 63 -0.29 19.07 1.41
N ASP A 64 0.19 20.19 1.95
CA ASP A 64 -0.68 21.24 2.53
C ASP A 64 -1.70 20.66 3.53
N ASN A 65 -1.22 19.81 4.44
CA ASN A 65 -2.02 19.14 5.48
C ASN A 65 -3.07 18.15 4.96
N ARG A 66 -2.97 17.72 3.72
CA ARG A 66 -3.86 16.72 3.15
C ARG A 66 -3.09 15.47 2.78
N VAL A 67 -3.61 14.30 3.14
CA VAL A 67 -3.03 13.02 2.74
C VAL A 67 -3.22 12.83 1.24
N GLU A 68 -2.10 12.64 0.52
CA GLU A 68 -2.07 12.46 -0.93
C GLU A 68 -1.44 11.13 -1.35
N GLY A 69 -1.10 10.31 -0.40
CA GLY A 69 -0.56 8.98 -0.66
C GLY A 69 -0.23 8.25 0.63
N CYS A 70 -0.01 6.94 0.52
CA CYS A 70 0.37 6.13 1.66
C CYS A 70 1.02 4.81 1.26
N VAL A 71 1.62 4.16 2.25
CA VAL A 71 1.99 2.75 2.24
C VAL A 71 1.92 2.23 3.67
N THR A 72 1.60 0.95 3.82
CA THR A 72 1.58 0.31 5.14
C THR A 72 2.35 -1.00 5.15
N ILE A 73 2.84 -1.37 6.32
CA ILE A 73 3.37 -2.70 6.61
C ILE A 73 2.54 -3.31 7.72
N ASP A 74 1.88 -4.39 7.42
CA ASP A 74 1.15 -5.20 8.40
C ASP A 74 2.05 -6.37 8.81
N GLY A 75 2.60 -6.29 10.01
CA GLY A 75 3.57 -7.26 10.51
C GLY A 75 2.97 -8.40 11.34
N ILE A 76 1.64 -8.50 11.42
CA ILE A 76 0.99 -9.48 12.31
C ILE A 76 1.40 -10.93 11.99
N LYS A 77 1.69 -11.23 10.72
CA LYS A 77 2.14 -12.55 10.27
C LYS A 77 3.58 -12.55 9.76
N ALA A 78 4.38 -11.58 10.18
CA ALA A 78 5.74 -11.40 9.66
C ALA A 78 6.65 -12.62 9.88
N THR A 79 6.41 -13.38 10.94
CA THR A 79 7.22 -14.58 11.27
C THR A 79 6.76 -15.84 10.55
N THR A 80 5.58 -15.85 9.94
CA THR A 80 5.02 -17.00 9.22
C THR A 80 4.93 -16.76 7.73
N ASP A 81 4.09 -15.81 7.32
CA ASP A 81 3.80 -15.54 5.91
C ASP A 81 4.71 -14.45 5.31
N GLY A 82 5.31 -13.63 6.16
CA GLY A 82 6.04 -12.43 5.80
C GLY A 82 5.29 -11.16 6.19
N ALA A 83 5.98 -10.03 6.17
CA ALA A 83 5.37 -8.72 6.38
C ALA A 83 4.52 -8.36 5.15
N HIS A 84 3.29 -7.94 5.35
CA HIS A 84 2.36 -7.62 4.29
C HIS A 84 2.40 -6.13 3.96
N LEU A 85 2.93 -5.77 2.79
CA LEU A 85 2.88 -4.41 2.27
C LEU A 85 1.50 -4.19 1.66
N ARG A 86 0.76 -3.18 2.15
CA ARG A 86 -0.63 -2.93 1.76
C ARG A 86 -0.86 -1.45 1.48
N TRP A 87 -1.92 -1.18 0.71
CA TRP A 87 -2.46 0.17 0.44
C TRP A 87 -1.40 1.17 -0.01
N PHE A 88 -0.56 0.74 -0.95
CA PHE A 88 0.37 1.65 -1.62
C PHE A 88 -0.38 2.42 -2.70
N ILE A 89 -0.52 3.71 -2.51
CA ILE A 89 -1.19 4.59 -3.46
C ILE A 89 -0.64 6.01 -3.39
N LEU A 90 -0.67 6.69 -4.52
CA LEU A 90 -0.38 8.11 -4.64
C LEU A 90 -1.51 8.77 -5.43
N SER A 91 -1.92 9.97 -5.03
CA SER A 91 -2.84 10.78 -5.82
C SER A 91 -2.19 11.14 -7.15
N LEU A 92 -3.01 11.42 -8.17
CA LEU A 92 -2.51 11.75 -9.51
C LEU A 92 -1.54 12.94 -9.50
N GLY A 93 -1.82 13.95 -8.68
CA GLY A 93 -0.99 15.17 -8.59
C GLY A 93 0.37 14.92 -7.92
N THR A 94 0.58 13.80 -7.26
CA THR A 94 1.85 13.49 -6.58
C THR A 94 2.72 12.50 -7.33
N ARG A 95 2.19 11.91 -8.41
CA ARG A 95 2.92 10.93 -9.21
C ARG A 95 4.07 11.58 -9.99
N GLY A 96 5.14 10.81 -10.21
CA GLY A 96 6.30 11.29 -10.96
C GLY A 96 7.19 12.27 -10.18
N ARG A 97 6.98 12.42 -8.87
CA ARG A 97 7.73 13.34 -8.01
C ARG A 97 8.64 12.63 -7.00
N GLY A 98 8.82 11.33 -7.15
CA GLY A 98 9.70 10.53 -6.30
C GLY A 98 9.08 10.05 -4.98
N PHE A 99 7.83 10.35 -4.68
CA PHE A 99 7.19 9.93 -3.43
C PHE A 99 7.02 8.41 -3.34
N GLY A 100 6.75 7.74 -4.45
CA GLY A 100 6.65 6.28 -4.47
C GLY A 100 7.94 5.60 -4.03
N ASN A 101 9.08 6.06 -4.54
CA ASN A 101 10.39 5.56 -4.12
C ASN A 101 10.62 5.80 -2.63
N ARG A 102 10.33 7.01 -2.14
CA ARG A 102 10.52 7.36 -0.73
C ARG A 102 9.64 6.53 0.20
N LEU A 103 8.38 6.30 -0.15
CA LEU A 103 7.48 5.44 0.62
C LEU A 103 7.99 3.99 0.66
N MET A 104 8.43 3.46 -0.47
CA MET A 104 8.98 2.10 -0.53
C MET A 104 10.27 1.98 0.29
N GLU A 105 11.15 2.97 0.23
CA GLU A 105 12.37 3.01 1.05
C GLU A 105 12.04 2.96 2.54
N GLU A 106 11.07 3.77 2.99
CA GLU A 106 10.64 3.78 4.38
C GLU A 106 10.09 2.41 4.81
N ALA A 107 9.19 1.84 4.01
CA ALA A 107 8.57 0.56 4.32
C ALA A 107 9.59 -0.59 4.39
N ILE A 108 10.49 -0.68 3.41
CA ILE A 108 11.50 -1.73 3.34
C ILE A 108 12.55 -1.56 4.45
N SER A 109 13.00 -0.33 4.69
CA SER A 109 13.92 -0.03 5.79
C SER A 109 13.34 -0.43 7.14
N PHE A 110 12.06 -0.14 7.36
CA PHE A 110 11.34 -0.58 8.57
C PHE A 110 11.40 -2.10 8.73
N CYS A 111 11.08 -2.85 7.67
CA CYS A 111 11.09 -4.32 7.70
C CYS A 111 12.48 -4.87 8.02
N LYS A 112 13.52 -4.30 7.44
CA LYS A 112 14.91 -4.68 7.71
C LYS A 112 15.28 -4.45 9.17
N LYS A 113 14.94 -3.28 9.72
CA LYS A 113 15.22 -2.93 11.11
C LYS A 113 14.48 -3.82 12.10
N ARG A 114 13.31 -4.33 11.73
CA ARG A 114 12.54 -5.29 12.55
C ARG A 114 13.06 -6.73 12.43
N GLY A 115 13.99 -7.00 11.52
CA GLY A 115 14.51 -8.34 11.29
C GLY A 115 13.55 -9.25 10.54
N TYR A 116 12.60 -8.68 9.81
CA TYR A 116 11.69 -9.45 8.97
C TYR A 116 12.47 -10.07 7.81
N ARG A 117 12.18 -11.32 7.48
CA ARG A 117 12.91 -12.04 6.44
C ARG A 117 12.28 -11.91 5.07
N LYS A 118 10.99 -11.60 5.01
CA LYS A 118 10.23 -11.53 3.77
C LYS A 118 9.16 -10.45 3.85
N VAL A 119 8.96 -9.78 2.73
CA VAL A 119 7.83 -8.86 2.52
C VAL A 119 7.04 -9.39 1.33
N TYR A 120 5.72 -9.34 1.38
CA TYR A 120 4.88 -9.68 0.24
C TYR A 120 3.79 -8.64 0.04
N LEU A 121 3.27 -8.62 -1.17
CA LEU A 121 2.14 -7.78 -1.53
C LEU A 121 1.25 -8.48 -2.55
N TRP A 122 -0.03 -8.11 -2.57
CA TRP A 122 -0.97 -8.50 -3.60
C TRP A 122 -1.31 -7.32 -4.48
N THR A 123 -1.35 -7.56 -5.77
CA THR A 123 -1.70 -6.60 -6.82
C THR A 123 -2.38 -7.35 -7.95
N PHE A 124 -2.58 -6.71 -9.10
CA PHE A 124 -3.10 -7.38 -10.28
C PHE A 124 -2.43 -6.86 -11.54
N LYS A 125 -2.51 -7.66 -12.59
CA LYS A 125 -1.92 -7.35 -13.89
C LYS A 125 -2.55 -6.12 -14.49
N GLY A 126 -1.72 -5.18 -14.94
CA GLY A 126 -2.14 -3.93 -15.55
C GLY A 126 -1.71 -2.68 -14.78
N LEU A 127 -1.33 -2.83 -13.51
CA LEU A 127 -0.78 -1.73 -12.71
C LEU A 127 0.73 -1.62 -12.97
N ASP A 128 1.10 -1.24 -14.20
CA ASP A 128 2.48 -1.34 -14.70
C ASP A 128 3.46 -0.43 -13.98
N ALA A 129 3.06 0.77 -13.63
CA ALA A 129 3.93 1.71 -12.90
C ALA A 129 4.26 1.19 -11.50
N ALA A 130 3.26 0.63 -10.80
CA ALA A 130 3.46 0.02 -9.50
C ALA A 130 4.35 -1.23 -9.59
N ARG A 131 4.10 -2.09 -10.57
CA ARG A 131 4.90 -3.27 -10.84
C ARG A 131 6.37 -2.91 -11.09
N TYR A 132 6.61 -1.92 -11.93
CA TYR A 132 7.97 -1.43 -12.19
C TYR A 132 8.69 -1.04 -10.90
N LEU A 133 7.99 -0.33 -10.01
CA LEU A 133 8.53 0.10 -8.73
C LEU A 133 8.82 -1.11 -7.82
N TYR A 134 7.90 -2.07 -7.73
CA TYR A 134 8.13 -3.28 -6.94
C TYR A 134 9.36 -4.05 -7.42
N GLU A 135 9.48 -4.26 -8.73
CA GLU A 135 10.62 -4.97 -9.31
C GLU A 135 11.94 -4.21 -9.08
N LYS A 136 11.91 -2.89 -9.15
CA LYS A 136 13.07 -2.04 -8.86
C LYS A 136 13.59 -2.25 -7.44
N PHE A 137 12.69 -2.46 -6.48
CA PHE A 137 13.07 -2.73 -5.09
C PHE A 137 13.39 -4.20 -4.81
N GLY A 138 13.34 -5.05 -5.81
CA GLY A 138 13.74 -6.46 -5.72
C GLY A 138 12.60 -7.44 -5.52
N PHE A 139 11.35 -6.98 -5.54
CA PHE A 139 10.20 -7.88 -5.49
C PHE A 139 10.13 -8.72 -6.75
N LYS A 140 9.75 -9.99 -6.59
CA LYS A 140 9.58 -10.95 -7.69
C LYS A 140 8.18 -11.53 -7.66
N LEU A 141 7.63 -11.78 -8.85
CA LEU A 141 6.35 -12.46 -8.99
C LEU A 141 6.44 -13.88 -8.43
N ALA A 142 5.62 -14.17 -7.43
CA ALA A 142 5.58 -15.47 -6.75
C ALA A 142 4.37 -16.29 -7.17
N GLU A 143 3.21 -15.65 -7.33
CA GLU A 143 1.97 -16.31 -7.71
C GLU A 143 1.17 -15.45 -8.68
N GLU A 144 0.48 -16.09 -9.60
CA GLU A 144 -0.43 -15.41 -10.53
C GLU A 144 -1.64 -16.32 -10.77
N THR A 145 -2.84 -15.79 -10.56
CA THR A 145 -4.08 -16.54 -10.77
C THR A 145 -5.24 -15.60 -11.09
N GLU A 146 -6.24 -16.11 -11.81
CA GLU A 146 -7.48 -15.39 -12.01
C GLU A 146 -8.31 -15.38 -10.74
N GLY A 147 -8.82 -14.24 -10.34
CA GLY A 147 -9.63 -14.13 -9.14
C GLY A 147 -10.39 -12.82 -9.06
N SER A 148 -11.23 -12.71 -8.03
CA SER A 148 -12.10 -11.56 -7.82
C SER A 148 -12.08 -11.10 -6.36
N GLN A 149 -10.93 -11.18 -5.70
CA GLN A 149 -10.84 -10.80 -4.29
C GLN A 149 -11.26 -9.34 -4.02
N TRP A 150 -11.17 -8.49 -5.03
CA TRP A 150 -11.58 -7.08 -4.93
C TRP A 150 -12.97 -6.80 -5.54
N GLY A 151 -13.74 -7.86 -5.83
CA GLY A 151 -15.09 -7.76 -6.38
C GLY A 151 -15.17 -7.72 -7.90
N THR A 152 -14.05 -7.64 -8.60
CA THR A 152 -13.96 -7.65 -10.06
C THR A 152 -12.92 -8.68 -10.46
N LYS A 153 -13.21 -9.44 -11.52
CA LYS A 153 -12.28 -10.46 -12.03
C LYS A 153 -11.04 -9.80 -12.64
N VAL A 154 -9.88 -10.14 -12.12
CA VAL A 154 -8.58 -9.67 -12.59
C VAL A 154 -7.57 -10.81 -12.52
N THR A 155 -6.41 -10.64 -13.16
CA THR A 155 -5.27 -11.53 -12.96
C THR A 155 -4.54 -11.08 -11.69
N GLU A 156 -4.79 -11.78 -10.58
CA GLU A 156 -4.19 -11.45 -9.28
C GLU A 156 -2.73 -11.89 -9.26
N GLN A 157 -1.88 -11.04 -8.68
CA GLN A 157 -0.45 -11.27 -8.62
C GLN A 157 0.06 -11.05 -7.21
N LYS A 158 0.83 -12.02 -6.70
CA LYS A 158 1.56 -11.89 -5.45
C LYS A 158 3.03 -11.66 -5.76
N PHE A 159 3.59 -10.61 -5.19
CA PHE A 159 5.02 -10.32 -5.28
C PHE A 159 5.66 -10.53 -3.91
N GLU A 160 6.88 -11.05 -3.91
CA GLU A 160 7.65 -11.30 -2.69
C GLU A 160 9.05 -10.69 -2.79
N LEU A 161 9.54 -10.21 -1.65
CA LEU A 161 10.89 -9.70 -1.48
C LEU A 161 11.53 -10.44 -0.31
N THR A 162 12.68 -11.08 -0.56
CA THR A 162 13.50 -11.67 0.50
C THR A 162 14.49 -10.60 1.00
N LEU A 163 14.51 -10.41 2.31
CA LEU A 163 15.38 -9.42 2.95
C LEU A 163 16.66 -10.05 3.48
#